data_a85fdac35eb331f3352f690791c59771
#
_entry.id   a85fdac35eb331f3352f690791c59771
#
_cell.length_a   1.000
_cell.length_b   1.000
_cell.length_c   1.000
_cell.angle_alpha   90.00
_cell.angle_beta   90.00
_cell.angle_gamma   90.00
#
_symmetry.space_group_name_H-M   'P 1'
#
loop_
_entity.id
_entity.type
_entity.pdbx_description
1 polymer ?
#
loop_
_entity_poly.entity_id
_entity_poly.type
_entity_poly.pdbx_seq_one_letter_code
_entity_poly.pdbx_strand_id
1 'polypeptide(L)'
;MSYQALYRVWRPQRFQDIAGQQAITQTLRNALIQGKSSHAYLFTGPRGTGKTSAAKIFAKAINCQFLEDGEPCNECETCKAITSGQLNDVIEIDAASNNGVEEIRDIRDKAKYAPTSADYKVYIIDEVHMLSTGAFNALLKTLEEPPKNVIFILATTEPHKIPLTIISRTQRFDFKRISVKDICARMVYILNQEKIGFEDAALPVIARVAEGGMRDALSILDQVISYGDDMVTVANAMSVTGSLTQELLLSYFDAIV
;
A
#
# COMPACT_ATOMS: atom_id res chain seq x y z
N MET A 1 2.70 -26.88 1.60
CA MET A 1 2.16 -25.52 1.59
C MET A 1 2.56 -24.87 0.29
N SER A 2 1.65 -24.19 -0.42
CA SER A 2 2.03 -23.46 -1.63
C SER A 2 2.89 -22.27 -1.24
N TYR A 3 4.02 -22.09 -1.91
CA TYR A 3 4.90 -20.94 -1.75
C TYR A 3 4.11 -19.63 -1.95
N GLN A 4 4.27 -18.67 -1.04
CA GLN A 4 3.69 -17.33 -1.16
C GLN A 4 4.82 -16.30 -1.11
N ALA A 5 4.81 -15.36 -2.05
CA ALA A 5 5.82 -14.31 -2.13
C ALA A 5 5.84 -13.44 -0.86
N LEU A 6 7.03 -13.05 -0.41
CA LEU A 6 7.26 -12.27 0.82
C LEU A 6 6.42 -10.99 0.86
N TYR A 7 6.27 -10.26 -0.26
CA TYR A 7 5.46 -9.04 -0.31
C TYR A 7 3.96 -9.27 -0.04
N ARG A 8 3.47 -10.52 -0.14
CA ARG A 8 2.08 -10.88 0.21
C ARG A 8 1.98 -11.28 1.68
N VAL A 9 2.87 -12.16 2.13
CA VAL A 9 2.92 -12.66 3.51
C VAL A 9 3.17 -11.51 4.49
N TRP A 10 4.13 -10.64 4.16
CA TRP A 10 4.56 -9.52 5.00
C TRP A 10 3.87 -8.20 4.67
N ARG A 11 2.68 -8.25 4.04
CA ARG A 11 1.87 -7.06 3.81
C ARG A 11 1.48 -6.44 5.15
N PRO A 12 1.72 -5.14 5.38
CA PRO A 12 1.40 -4.45 6.63
C PRO A 12 -0.04 -4.69 7.08
N GLN A 13 -0.23 -5.00 8.35
CA GLN A 13 -1.52 -5.24 8.97
C GLN A 13 -1.92 -4.15 9.96
N ARG A 14 -0.96 -3.32 10.40
CA ARG A 14 -1.11 -2.16 11.28
C ARG A 14 -0.42 -0.96 10.65
N PHE A 15 -0.82 0.25 11.04
CA PHE A 15 -0.16 1.48 10.55
C PHE A 15 1.32 1.55 10.94
N GLN A 16 1.67 1.06 12.13
CA GLN A 16 3.06 0.99 12.59
C GLN A 16 3.95 0.10 11.71
N ASP A 17 3.38 -0.83 10.94
CA ASP A 17 4.13 -1.71 10.04
C ASP A 17 4.47 -1.04 8.70
N ILE A 18 3.88 0.12 8.43
CA ILE A 18 4.11 0.87 7.18
C ILE A 18 5.41 1.65 7.29
N ALA A 19 6.44 1.20 6.61
CA ALA A 19 7.76 1.83 6.63
C ALA A 19 7.75 3.21 5.94
N GLY A 20 8.46 4.18 6.52
CA GLY A 20 8.78 5.46 5.89
C GLY A 20 7.62 6.46 5.76
N GLN A 21 6.42 6.19 6.35
CA GLN A 21 5.23 7.04 6.20
C GLN A 21 4.66 7.54 7.56
N GLN A 22 5.53 7.78 8.54
CA GLN A 22 5.13 8.07 9.93
C GLN A 22 4.13 9.23 10.07
N ALA A 23 4.33 10.33 9.32
CA ALA A 23 3.43 11.49 9.39
C ALA A 23 2.01 11.15 8.89
N ILE A 24 1.91 10.35 7.83
CA ILE A 24 0.63 9.92 7.26
C ILE A 24 -0.08 8.97 8.22
N THR A 25 0.61 7.93 8.67
CA THR A 25 0.05 6.91 9.56
C THR A 25 -0.40 7.52 10.89
N GLN A 26 0.38 8.46 11.46
CA GLN A 26 -0.01 9.16 12.66
C GLN A 26 -1.26 10.03 12.46
N THR A 27 -1.35 10.74 11.32
CA THR A 27 -2.52 11.56 11.03
C THR A 27 -3.79 10.71 10.87
N LEU A 28 -3.69 9.57 10.18
CA LEU A 28 -4.81 8.63 10.01
C LEU A 28 -5.25 8.04 11.36
N ARG A 29 -4.30 7.63 12.21
CA ARG A 29 -4.59 7.13 13.57
C ARG A 29 -5.29 8.19 14.41
N ASN A 30 -4.79 9.43 14.40
CA ASN A 30 -5.39 10.53 15.15
C ASN A 30 -6.83 10.82 14.68
N ALA A 31 -7.10 10.76 13.37
CA ALA A 31 -8.45 10.93 12.83
C ALA A 31 -9.41 9.85 13.35
N LEU A 32 -8.95 8.59 13.43
CA LEU A 32 -9.71 7.46 13.97
C LEU A 32 -9.99 7.62 15.47
N ILE A 33 -8.96 7.97 16.26
CA ILE A 33 -9.08 8.18 17.72
C ILE A 33 -10.07 9.31 18.04
N GLN A 34 -10.04 10.38 17.24
CA GLN A 34 -10.91 11.56 17.46
C GLN A 34 -12.31 11.38 16.86
N GLY A 35 -12.58 10.30 16.14
CA GLY A 35 -13.85 10.12 15.41
C GLY A 35 -14.09 11.17 14.33
N LYS A 36 -13.00 11.77 13.77
CA LYS A 36 -13.03 12.83 12.75
C LYS A 36 -12.55 12.34 11.40
N SER A 37 -13.07 11.20 10.98
CA SER A 37 -12.74 10.64 9.67
C SER A 37 -13.42 11.41 8.55
N SER A 38 -12.69 11.70 7.46
CA SER A 38 -13.24 12.27 6.24
C SER A 38 -14.06 11.24 5.48
N HIS A 39 -15.04 11.70 4.70
CA HIS A 39 -15.80 10.83 3.79
C HIS A 39 -14.99 10.38 2.57
N ALA A 40 -13.90 11.08 2.23
CA ALA A 40 -13.07 10.74 1.08
C ALA A 40 -11.59 11.07 1.30
N TYR A 41 -10.74 10.13 0.94
CA TYR A 41 -9.29 10.21 0.99
C TYR A 41 -8.68 10.02 -0.40
N LEU A 42 -7.60 10.74 -0.68
CA LEU A 42 -6.79 10.56 -1.88
C LEU A 42 -5.35 10.24 -1.48
N PHE A 43 -4.92 9.00 -1.68
CA PHE A 43 -3.56 8.54 -1.43
C PHE A 43 -2.75 8.61 -2.72
N THR A 44 -1.75 9.47 -2.77
CA THR A 44 -0.90 9.68 -3.94
C THR A 44 0.54 9.24 -3.65
N GLY A 45 1.28 8.89 -4.66
CA GLY A 45 2.71 8.60 -4.53
C GLY A 45 3.17 7.38 -5.32
N PRO A 46 4.49 7.11 -5.35
CA PRO A 46 5.07 6.03 -6.15
C PRO A 46 4.51 4.65 -5.80
N ARG A 47 4.69 3.70 -6.72
CA ARG A 47 4.32 2.29 -6.50
C ARG A 47 5.08 1.70 -5.31
N GLY A 48 4.46 0.77 -4.60
CA GLY A 48 5.14 0.04 -3.52
C GLY A 48 5.36 0.82 -2.22
N THR A 49 4.83 2.05 -2.09
CA THR A 49 5.01 2.91 -0.90
C THR A 49 3.99 2.69 0.21
N GLY A 50 3.03 1.77 0.03
CA GLY A 50 2.08 1.37 1.08
C GLY A 50 0.68 1.96 0.96
N LYS A 51 0.32 2.68 -0.13
CA LYS A 51 -1.01 3.31 -0.32
C LYS A 51 -2.18 2.34 -0.10
N THR A 52 -2.23 1.26 -0.86
CA THR A 52 -3.31 0.26 -0.77
C THR A 52 -3.30 -0.49 0.57
N SER A 53 -2.11 -0.69 1.15
CA SER A 53 -2.01 -1.28 2.50
C SER A 53 -2.58 -0.34 3.56
N ALA A 54 -2.25 0.96 3.51
CA ALA A 54 -2.80 1.97 4.40
C ALA A 54 -4.33 2.08 4.26
N ALA A 55 -4.86 2.00 3.02
CA ALA A 55 -6.29 1.99 2.77
C ALA A 55 -6.99 0.80 3.44
N LYS A 56 -6.43 -0.41 3.32
CA LYS A 56 -6.96 -1.62 3.97
C LYS A 56 -6.87 -1.56 5.49
N ILE A 57 -5.76 -1.05 6.03
CA ILE A 57 -5.60 -0.87 7.47
C ILE A 57 -6.61 0.14 7.99
N PHE A 58 -6.81 1.25 7.29
CA PHE A 58 -7.82 2.24 7.65
C PHE A 58 -9.24 1.65 7.63
N ALA A 59 -9.58 0.89 6.58
CA ALA A 59 -10.87 0.22 6.48
C ALA A 59 -11.12 -0.79 7.63
N LYS A 60 -10.06 -1.50 8.06
CA LYS A 60 -10.11 -2.35 9.25
C LYS A 60 -10.29 -1.54 10.53
N ALA A 61 -9.49 -0.49 10.70
CA ALA A 61 -9.46 0.30 11.93
C ALA A 61 -10.80 1.01 12.20
N ILE A 62 -11.41 1.60 11.15
CA ILE A 62 -12.70 2.31 11.31
C ILE A 62 -13.87 1.37 11.61
N ASN A 63 -13.74 0.09 11.26
CA ASN A 63 -14.73 -0.96 11.51
C ASN A 63 -14.32 -1.93 12.63
N CYS A 64 -13.22 -1.64 13.33
CA CYS A 64 -12.69 -2.53 14.36
C CYS A 64 -13.47 -2.39 15.66
N GLN A 65 -13.94 -3.51 16.20
CA GLN A 65 -14.66 -3.55 17.49
C GLN A 65 -13.73 -3.25 18.69
N PHE A 66 -12.43 -3.49 18.54
CA PHE A 66 -11.42 -3.33 19.59
C PHE A 66 -10.27 -2.47 19.06
N LEU A 67 -10.59 -1.22 18.69
CA LEU A 67 -9.61 -0.24 18.24
C LEU A 67 -8.74 0.18 19.42
N GLU A 68 -7.42 0.07 19.30
CA GLU A 68 -6.46 0.49 20.32
C GLU A 68 -5.46 1.47 19.69
N ASP A 69 -5.34 2.67 20.25
CA ASP A 69 -4.46 3.74 19.74
C ASP A 69 -4.59 4.03 18.23
N GLY A 70 -5.78 3.86 17.66
CA GLY A 70 -6.04 4.04 16.24
C GLY A 70 -5.54 2.89 15.36
N GLU A 71 -5.11 1.79 15.95
CA GLU A 71 -4.69 0.56 15.26
C GLU A 71 -5.79 -0.50 15.29
N PRO A 72 -6.01 -1.25 14.20
CA PRO A 72 -6.95 -2.37 14.20
C PRO A 72 -6.41 -3.53 15.03
N CYS A 73 -7.27 -4.22 15.77
CA CYS A 73 -6.87 -5.37 16.59
C CYS A 73 -6.40 -6.58 15.76
N ASN A 74 -6.85 -6.73 14.52
CA ASN A 74 -6.61 -7.86 13.61
C ASN A 74 -7.16 -9.22 14.08
N GLU A 75 -7.86 -9.27 15.20
CA GLU A 75 -8.36 -10.50 15.82
C GLU A 75 -9.88 -10.62 15.80
N CYS A 76 -10.63 -9.51 15.82
CA CYS A 76 -12.09 -9.55 15.75
C CYS A 76 -12.58 -10.07 14.40
N GLU A 77 -13.82 -10.52 14.35
CA GLU A 77 -14.44 -11.09 13.15
C GLU A 77 -14.40 -10.12 11.97
N THR A 78 -14.67 -8.84 12.21
CA THR A 78 -14.63 -7.80 11.18
C THR A 78 -13.21 -7.63 10.60
N CYS A 79 -12.18 -7.56 11.45
CA CYS A 79 -10.79 -7.46 10.98
C CYS A 79 -10.38 -8.68 10.14
N LYS A 80 -10.73 -9.89 10.58
CA LYS A 80 -10.45 -11.14 9.85
C LYS A 80 -11.20 -11.20 8.51
N ALA A 81 -12.48 -10.82 8.50
CA ALA A 81 -13.30 -10.80 7.29
C ALA A 81 -12.78 -9.78 6.25
N ILE A 82 -12.32 -8.60 6.69
CA ILE A 82 -11.69 -7.61 5.79
C ILE A 82 -10.37 -8.14 5.25
N THR A 83 -9.55 -8.77 6.09
CA THR A 83 -8.25 -9.32 5.67
C THR A 83 -8.40 -10.43 4.63
N SER A 84 -9.41 -11.30 4.78
CA SER A 84 -9.74 -12.37 3.84
C SER A 84 -10.53 -11.90 2.60
N GLY A 85 -10.97 -10.63 2.56
CA GLY A 85 -11.78 -10.09 1.47
C GLY A 85 -13.22 -10.60 1.44
N GLN A 86 -13.72 -11.10 2.57
CA GLN A 86 -15.08 -11.68 2.68
C GLN A 86 -16.14 -10.68 3.17
N LEU A 87 -15.73 -9.50 3.64
CA LEU A 87 -16.68 -8.49 4.12
C LEU A 87 -17.22 -7.65 2.95
N ASN A 88 -18.52 -7.77 2.69
CA ASN A 88 -19.21 -7.06 1.60
C ASN A 88 -19.22 -5.52 1.76
N ASP A 89 -19.00 -5.03 2.97
CA ASP A 89 -18.97 -3.60 3.27
C ASP A 89 -17.60 -2.95 3.01
N VAL A 90 -16.56 -3.74 2.71
CA VAL A 90 -15.23 -3.23 2.29
C VAL A 90 -14.93 -3.76 0.90
N ILE A 91 -15.02 -2.88 -0.09
CA ILE A 91 -14.95 -3.23 -1.51
C ILE A 91 -13.67 -2.63 -2.09
N GLU A 92 -12.78 -3.49 -2.57
CA GLU A 92 -11.56 -3.10 -3.29
C GLU A 92 -11.78 -3.24 -4.80
N ILE A 93 -11.47 -2.18 -5.52
CA ILE A 93 -11.65 -2.07 -6.96
C ILE A 93 -10.33 -1.61 -7.56
N ASP A 94 -9.83 -2.38 -8.52
CA ASP A 94 -8.73 -1.96 -9.36
C ASP A 94 -9.29 -1.25 -10.59
N ALA A 95 -9.07 0.07 -10.67
CA ALA A 95 -9.53 0.87 -11.79
C ALA A 95 -8.83 0.53 -13.12
N ALA A 96 -7.69 -0.16 -13.10
CA ALA A 96 -7.06 -0.65 -14.32
C ALA A 96 -7.92 -1.73 -15.01
N SER A 97 -8.64 -2.53 -14.23
CA SER A 97 -9.54 -3.58 -14.73
C SER A 97 -11.01 -3.15 -14.80
N ASN A 98 -11.40 -2.11 -14.02
CA ASN A 98 -12.79 -1.65 -13.85
C ASN A 98 -12.87 -0.12 -14.02
N ASN A 99 -12.68 0.38 -15.24
CA ASN A 99 -12.54 1.82 -15.53
C ASN A 99 -13.79 2.47 -16.13
N GLY A 100 -14.85 1.71 -16.33
CA GLY A 100 -16.06 2.16 -17.01
C GLY A 100 -16.98 3.02 -16.13
N VAL A 101 -17.92 3.68 -16.79
CA VAL A 101 -18.92 4.51 -16.13
C VAL A 101 -19.92 3.67 -15.37
N GLU A 102 -20.27 2.49 -15.91
CA GLU A 102 -21.31 1.64 -15.33
C GLU A 102 -20.86 1.03 -14.00
N GLU A 103 -19.60 0.63 -13.90
CA GLU A 103 -19.03 0.11 -12.65
C GLU A 103 -19.09 1.17 -11.53
N ILE A 104 -18.78 2.43 -11.85
CA ILE A 104 -18.83 3.52 -10.89
C ILE A 104 -20.30 3.91 -10.55
N ARG A 105 -21.22 3.78 -11.52
CA ARG A 105 -22.66 3.95 -11.25
C ARG A 105 -23.19 2.89 -10.30
N ASP A 106 -22.80 1.64 -10.49
CA ASP A 106 -23.14 0.53 -9.59
C ASP A 106 -22.62 0.76 -8.16
N ILE A 107 -21.37 1.25 -8.04
CA ILE A 107 -20.79 1.63 -6.75
C ILE A 107 -21.63 2.73 -6.10
N ARG A 108 -21.94 3.79 -6.84
CA ARG A 108 -22.76 4.90 -6.36
C ARG A 108 -24.13 4.42 -5.87
N ASP A 109 -24.77 3.54 -6.63
CA ASP A 109 -26.11 3.05 -6.28
C ASP A 109 -26.05 2.12 -5.07
N LYS A 110 -25.05 1.27 -4.96
CA LYS A 110 -24.78 0.44 -3.76
C LYS A 110 -24.37 1.26 -2.53
N ALA A 111 -23.71 2.42 -2.72
CA ALA A 111 -23.34 3.30 -1.62
C ALA A 111 -24.52 3.97 -0.93
N LYS A 112 -25.68 4.06 -1.58
CA LYS A 112 -26.93 4.61 -0.96
C LYS A 112 -27.50 3.72 0.14
N TYR A 113 -27.16 2.42 0.14
CA TYR A 113 -27.63 1.48 1.15
C TYR A 113 -26.68 1.45 2.34
N ALA A 114 -27.25 1.38 3.54
CA ALA A 114 -26.49 1.26 4.77
C ALA A 114 -25.55 0.05 4.76
N PRO A 115 -24.43 0.09 5.52
CA PRO A 115 -23.60 -1.09 5.76
C PRO A 115 -24.44 -2.24 6.33
N THR A 116 -24.08 -3.48 6.01
CA THR A 116 -24.83 -4.68 6.41
C THR A 116 -24.26 -5.30 7.69
N SER A 117 -22.94 -5.33 7.81
CA SER A 117 -22.23 -6.05 8.88
C SER A 117 -21.14 -5.20 9.54
N ALA A 118 -20.84 -4.03 9.02
CA ALA A 118 -19.83 -3.10 9.53
C ALA A 118 -20.46 -1.76 9.92
N ASP A 119 -19.74 -0.91 10.64
CA ASP A 119 -20.19 0.45 10.98
C ASP A 119 -20.07 1.39 9.77
N TYR A 120 -19.06 1.17 8.91
CA TYR A 120 -18.79 1.94 7.71
C TYR A 120 -18.63 1.06 6.48
N LYS A 121 -19.23 1.48 5.38
CA LYS A 121 -18.97 0.93 4.06
C LYS A 121 -17.78 1.65 3.45
N VAL A 122 -16.73 0.92 3.06
CA VAL A 122 -15.47 1.49 2.55
C VAL A 122 -15.24 1.02 1.13
N TYR A 123 -15.09 1.98 0.22
CA TYR A 123 -14.69 1.73 -1.17
C TYR A 123 -13.23 2.13 -1.36
N ILE A 124 -12.37 1.16 -1.66
CA ILE A 124 -10.98 1.36 -2.00
C ILE A 124 -10.85 1.25 -3.51
N ILE A 125 -10.54 2.38 -4.19
CA ILE A 125 -10.35 2.41 -5.63
C ILE A 125 -8.86 2.62 -5.89
N ASP A 126 -8.18 1.54 -6.27
CA ASP A 126 -6.75 1.57 -6.60
C ASP A 126 -6.54 1.98 -8.06
N GLU A 127 -5.40 2.62 -8.33
CA GLU A 127 -5.01 3.22 -9.63
C GLU A 127 -6.14 4.07 -10.25
N VAL A 128 -6.78 4.89 -9.41
CA VAL A 128 -7.97 5.67 -9.77
C VAL A 128 -7.77 6.57 -11.00
N HIS A 129 -6.53 6.94 -11.36
CA HIS A 129 -6.21 7.68 -12.58
C HIS A 129 -6.55 6.93 -13.88
N MET A 130 -6.80 5.63 -13.81
CA MET A 130 -7.23 4.80 -14.96
C MET A 130 -8.73 4.93 -15.25
N LEU A 131 -9.51 5.55 -14.37
CA LEU A 131 -10.93 5.77 -14.62
C LEU A 131 -11.16 6.66 -15.84
N SER A 132 -12.21 6.36 -16.61
CA SER A 132 -12.66 7.22 -17.69
C SER A 132 -13.18 8.55 -17.16
N THR A 133 -13.19 9.58 -18.02
CA THR A 133 -13.76 10.91 -17.66
C THR A 133 -15.21 10.79 -17.20
N GLY A 134 -16.00 9.93 -17.84
CA GLY A 134 -17.38 9.67 -17.44
C GLY A 134 -17.50 9.02 -16.06
N ALA A 135 -16.57 8.11 -15.72
CA ALA A 135 -16.50 7.46 -14.41
C ALA A 135 -16.15 8.49 -13.32
N PHE A 136 -15.18 9.38 -13.54
CA PHE A 136 -14.89 10.48 -12.63
C PHE A 136 -16.11 11.36 -12.39
N ASN A 137 -16.85 11.75 -13.45
CA ASN A 137 -18.05 12.55 -13.32
C ASN A 137 -19.18 11.83 -12.54
N ALA A 138 -19.27 10.51 -12.67
CA ALA A 138 -20.23 9.72 -11.89
C ALA A 138 -19.85 9.70 -10.39
N LEU A 139 -18.55 9.60 -10.09
CA LEU A 139 -18.02 9.62 -8.72
C LEU A 139 -18.19 10.97 -8.02
N LEU A 140 -18.04 12.09 -8.77
CA LEU A 140 -18.16 13.45 -8.23
C LEU A 140 -19.47 13.67 -7.47
N LYS A 141 -20.60 13.20 -8.01
CA LYS A 141 -21.92 13.36 -7.35
C LYS A 141 -21.94 12.72 -5.95
N THR A 142 -21.29 11.58 -5.80
CA THR A 142 -21.21 10.88 -4.50
C THR A 142 -20.24 11.56 -3.53
N LEU A 143 -19.18 12.18 -4.05
CA LEU A 143 -18.23 12.92 -3.23
C LEU A 143 -18.77 14.29 -2.79
N GLU A 144 -19.69 14.88 -3.54
CA GLU A 144 -20.38 16.14 -3.19
C GLU A 144 -21.44 15.92 -2.11
N GLU A 145 -22.20 14.84 -2.22
CA GLU A 145 -23.25 14.47 -1.28
C GLU A 145 -23.00 13.04 -0.75
N PRO A 146 -21.99 12.88 0.11
CA PRO A 146 -21.61 11.55 0.57
C PRO A 146 -22.70 10.93 1.44
N PRO A 147 -23.08 9.67 1.18
CA PRO A 147 -24.00 8.95 2.04
C PRO A 147 -23.41 8.78 3.45
N LYS A 148 -24.27 8.68 4.46
CA LYS A 148 -23.84 8.42 5.84
C LYS A 148 -23.10 7.08 5.93
N ASN A 149 -22.05 7.07 6.72
CA ASN A 149 -21.26 5.86 6.98
C ASN A 149 -20.64 5.22 5.73
N VAL A 150 -20.34 6.04 4.71
CA VAL A 150 -19.60 5.61 3.51
C VAL A 150 -18.30 6.39 3.39
N ILE A 151 -17.21 5.68 3.14
CA ILE A 151 -15.88 6.27 2.98
C ILE A 151 -15.29 5.80 1.65
N PHE A 152 -14.74 6.76 0.90
CA PHE A 152 -14.00 6.50 -0.32
C PHE A 152 -12.50 6.69 -0.08
N ILE A 153 -11.69 5.72 -0.46
CA ILE A 153 -10.23 5.82 -0.44
C ILE A 153 -9.73 5.59 -1.86
N LEU A 154 -9.29 6.68 -2.48
CA LEU A 154 -8.77 6.71 -3.84
C LEU A 154 -7.25 6.61 -3.77
N ALA A 155 -6.63 5.66 -4.47
CA ALA A 155 -5.19 5.54 -4.53
C ALA A 155 -4.69 5.75 -5.97
N THR A 156 -3.58 6.45 -6.14
CA THR A 156 -2.99 6.72 -7.46
C THR A 156 -1.47 6.85 -7.42
N THR A 157 -0.84 6.37 -8.48
CA THR A 157 0.57 6.65 -8.76
C THR A 157 0.76 7.92 -9.58
N GLU A 158 -0.30 8.43 -10.23
CA GLU A 158 -0.25 9.57 -11.14
C GLU A 158 -1.21 10.70 -10.70
N PRO A 159 -0.86 11.48 -9.67
CA PRO A 159 -1.74 12.51 -9.12
C PRO A 159 -2.09 13.62 -10.11
N HIS A 160 -1.23 13.88 -11.11
CA HIS A 160 -1.45 14.90 -12.13
C HIS A 160 -2.57 14.55 -13.11
N LYS A 161 -2.98 13.26 -13.19
CA LYS A 161 -4.12 12.81 -14.01
C LYS A 161 -5.46 12.92 -13.28
N ILE A 162 -5.46 13.23 -11.99
CA ILE A 162 -6.69 13.34 -11.20
C ILE A 162 -7.30 14.71 -11.40
N PRO A 163 -8.60 14.81 -11.76
CA PRO A 163 -9.29 16.09 -11.89
C PRO A 163 -9.25 16.90 -10.59
N LEU A 164 -9.03 18.23 -10.72
CA LEU A 164 -9.02 19.15 -9.58
C LEU A 164 -10.32 19.12 -8.78
N THR A 165 -11.42 18.81 -9.44
CA THR A 165 -12.75 18.65 -8.82
C THR A 165 -12.82 17.48 -7.86
N ILE A 166 -12.07 16.39 -8.09
CA ILE A 166 -11.91 15.26 -7.16
C ILE A 166 -10.97 15.65 -6.03
N ILE A 167 -9.82 16.26 -6.36
CA ILE A 167 -8.81 16.64 -5.36
C ILE A 167 -9.42 17.57 -4.30
N SER A 168 -10.24 18.56 -4.72
CA SER A 168 -10.86 19.53 -3.82
C SER A 168 -11.90 18.94 -2.85
N ARG A 169 -12.37 17.71 -3.08
CA ARG A 169 -13.36 17.00 -2.26
C ARG A 169 -12.79 15.84 -1.47
N THR A 170 -11.48 15.67 -1.52
CA THR A 170 -10.77 14.57 -0.85
C THR A 170 -9.70 15.10 0.10
N GLN A 171 -9.48 14.41 1.20
CA GLN A 171 -8.31 14.66 2.03
C GLN A 171 -7.10 13.95 1.41
N ARG A 172 -6.15 14.74 0.92
CA ARG A 172 -4.97 14.22 0.21
C ARG A 172 -3.83 13.86 1.15
N PHE A 173 -3.20 12.71 0.88
CA PHE A 173 -2.00 12.22 1.53
C PHE A 173 -0.95 11.80 0.49
N ASP A 174 0.22 12.42 0.56
CA ASP A 174 1.31 12.21 -0.39
C ASP A 174 2.35 11.23 0.18
N PHE A 175 2.23 9.96 -0.20
CA PHE A 175 3.19 8.90 0.15
C PHE A 175 4.53 9.16 -0.55
N LYS A 176 5.61 9.10 0.22
CA LYS A 176 6.96 9.36 -0.28
C LYS A 176 7.69 8.05 -0.59
N ARG A 177 8.72 8.11 -1.42
CA ARG A 177 9.67 7.01 -1.55
C ARG A 177 10.25 6.66 -0.19
N ILE A 178 10.33 5.38 0.11
CA ILE A 178 10.85 4.87 1.37
C ILE A 178 12.38 4.97 1.32
N SER A 179 12.99 5.41 2.41
CA SER A 179 14.45 5.51 2.48
C SER A 179 15.11 4.13 2.41
N VAL A 180 16.33 4.07 1.88
CA VAL A 180 17.14 2.83 1.89
C VAL A 180 17.25 2.28 3.33
N LYS A 181 17.43 3.16 4.31
CA LYS A 181 17.51 2.80 5.73
C LYS A 181 16.24 2.08 6.22
N ASP A 182 15.06 2.63 5.90
CA ASP A 182 13.78 2.05 6.34
C ASP A 182 13.47 0.75 5.62
N ILE A 183 13.84 0.63 4.33
CA ILE A 183 13.72 -0.61 3.56
C ILE A 183 14.61 -1.69 4.18
N CYS A 184 15.90 -1.39 4.45
CA CYS A 184 16.82 -2.32 5.09
C CYS A 184 16.31 -2.76 6.47
N ALA A 185 15.85 -1.83 7.29
CA ALA A 185 15.31 -2.16 8.61
C ALA A 185 14.11 -3.13 8.51
N ARG A 186 13.21 -2.93 7.53
CA ARG A 186 12.09 -3.84 7.31
C ARG A 186 12.55 -5.21 6.80
N MET A 187 13.52 -5.28 5.89
CA MET A 187 14.09 -6.54 5.40
C MET A 187 14.77 -7.32 6.54
N VAL A 188 15.57 -6.65 7.38
CA VAL A 188 16.18 -7.27 8.57
C VAL A 188 15.12 -7.90 9.47
N TYR A 189 14.06 -7.16 9.76
CA TYR A 189 12.95 -7.68 10.57
C TYR A 189 12.36 -8.95 9.97
N ILE A 190 12.07 -8.94 8.67
CA ILE A 190 11.46 -10.08 7.95
C ILE A 190 12.41 -11.28 7.94
N LEU A 191 13.68 -11.11 7.58
CA LEU A 191 14.67 -12.17 7.51
C LEU A 191 14.88 -12.85 8.87
N ASN A 192 14.89 -12.07 9.95
CA ASN A 192 14.97 -12.61 11.31
C ASN A 192 13.73 -13.44 11.68
N GLN A 193 12.53 -13.02 11.26
CA GLN A 193 11.30 -13.77 11.51
C GLN A 193 11.25 -15.08 10.70
N GLU A 194 11.70 -15.04 9.45
CA GLU A 194 11.80 -16.21 8.56
C GLU A 194 13.03 -17.11 8.89
N LYS A 195 13.93 -16.67 9.80
CA LYS A 195 15.17 -17.35 10.18
C LYS A 195 16.12 -17.59 9.01
N ILE A 196 16.15 -16.65 8.06
CA ILE A 196 17.02 -16.67 6.90
C ILE A 196 18.31 -15.91 7.22
N GLY A 197 19.47 -16.51 6.93
CA GLY A 197 20.78 -15.89 7.11
C GLY A 197 21.03 -14.78 6.09
N PHE A 198 21.69 -13.69 6.49
CA PHE A 198 21.99 -12.59 5.59
C PHE A 198 23.27 -11.84 5.97
N GLU A 199 23.89 -11.23 4.97
CA GLU A 199 24.97 -10.27 5.14
C GLU A 199 24.36 -8.84 5.17
N ASP A 200 24.71 -8.04 6.17
CA ASP A 200 24.18 -6.67 6.30
C ASP A 200 24.44 -5.80 5.06
N ALA A 201 25.58 -6.02 4.39
CA ALA A 201 25.98 -5.31 3.18
C ALA A 201 25.14 -5.67 1.93
N ALA A 202 24.42 -6.80 1.93
CA ALA A 202 23.56 -7.22 0.83
C ALA A 202 22.27 -6.38 0.74
N LEU A 203 21.72 -6.00 1.91
CA LEU A 203 20.42 -5.33 1.98
C LEU A 203 20.40 -3.94 1.32
N PRO A 204 21.42 -3.08 1.50
CA PRO A 204 21.49 -1.83 0.77
C PRO A 204 21.56 -1.97 -0.75
N VAL A 205 22.12 -3.06 -1.29
CA VAL A 205 22.14 -3.34 -2.73
C VAL A 205 20.68 -3.52 -3.22
N ILE A 206 19.92 -4.38 -2.57
CA ILE A 206 18.50 -4.63 -2.88
C ILE A 206 17.67 -3.35 -2.73
N ALA A 207 17.85 -2.64 -1.60
CA ALA A 207 17.08 -1.43 -1.30
C ALA A 207 17.29 -0.28 -2.31
N ARG A 208 18.49 -0.13 -2.86
CA ARG A 208 18.78 0.87 -3.90
C ARG A 208 18.05 0.57 -5.20
N VAL A 209 18.10 -0.68 -5.64
CA VAL A 209 17.45 -1.12 -6.89
C VAL A 209 15.92 -1.01 -6.79
N ALA A 210 15.36 -1.18 -5.60
CA ALA A 210 13.93 -1.02 -5.35
C ALA A 210 13.42 0.43 -5.42
N GLU A 211 14.31 1.43 -5.54
CA GLU A 211 13.98 2.85 -5.75
C GLU A 211 12.92 3.41 -4.80
N GLY A 212 12.89 2.93 -3.56
CA GLY A 212 11.96 3.39 -2.53
C GLY A 212 10.60 2.68 -2.52
N GLY A 213 10.44 1.58 -3.27
CA GLY A 213 9.27 0.71 -3.25
C GLY A 213 9.49 -0.52 -2.38
N MET A 214 8.77 -0.65 -1.25
CA MET A 214 8.88 -1.84 -0.38
C MET A 214 8.45 -3.13 -1.09
N ARG A 215 7.41 -3.06 -1.93
CA ARG A 215 6.95 -4.24 -2.69
C ARG A 215 8.03 -4.78 -3.62
N ASP A 216 8.73 -3.86 -4.29
CA ASP A 216 9.80 -4.22 -5.23
C ASP A 216 11.02 -4.73 -4.45
N ALA A 217 11.37 -4.11 -3.32
CA ALA A 217 12.42 -4.58 -2.43
C ALA A 217 12.17 -6.02 -1.94
N LEU A 218 10.97 -6.33 -1.49
CA LEU A 218 10.60 -7.68 -1.04
C LEU A 218 10.53 -8.69 -2.19
N SER A 219 10.15 -8.24 -3.40
CA SER A 219 10.16 -9.12 -4.58
C SER A 219 11.59 -9.47 -5.00
N ILE A 220 12.52 -8.51 -4.95
CA ILE A 220 13.95 -8.75 -5.22
C ILE A 220 14.55 -9.63 -4.13
N LEU A 221 14.22 -9.36 -2.86
CA LEU A 221 14.68 -10.18 -1.72
C LEU A 221 14.27 -11.65 -1.88
N ASP A 222 13.02 -11.90 -2.28
CA ASP A 222 12.50 -13.23 -2.59
C ASP A 222 13.34 -13.95 -3.66
N GLN A 223 13.70 -13.22 -4.73
CA GLN A 223 14.55 -13.76 -5.79
C GLN A 223 15.95 -14.07 -5.29
N VAL A 224 16.53 -13.20 -4.46
CA VAL A 224 17.87 -13.42 -3.89
C VAL A 224 17.90 -14.62 -2.96
N ILE A 225 16.86 -14.80 -2.12
CA ILE A 225 16.72 -15.98 -1.26
C ILE A 225 16.65 -17.25 -2.12
N SER A 226 15.78 -17.25 -3.13
CA SER A 226 15.61 -18.41 -4.02
C SER A 226 16.86 -18.74 -4.84
N TYR A 227 17.71 -17.75 -5.13
CA TYR A 227 18.97 -17.93 -5.86
C TYR A 227 20.09 -18.45 -4.97
N GLY A 228 20.08 -18.13 -3.67
CA GLY A 228 21.20 -18.30 -2.75
C GLY A 228 21.04 -19.41 -1.72
N ASP A 229 20.23 -20.45 -1.96
CA ASP A 229 20.03 -21.57 -1.03
C ASP A 229 19.74 -21.11 0.41
N ASP A 230 18.73 -20.23 0.56
CA ASP A 230 18.27 -19.65 1.83
C ASP A 230 19.27 -18.73 2.56
N MET A 231 20.27 -18.19 1.86
CA MET A 231 21.18 -17.17 2.39
C MET A 231 21.28 -15.95 1.50
N VAL A 232 21.10 -14.76 2.08
CA VAL A 232 21.19 -13.47 1.37
C VAL A 232 22.61 -12.93 1.48
N THR A 233 23.44 -13.13 0.43
CA THR A 233 24.81 -12.63 0.36
C THR A 233 24.90 -11.42 -0.60
N VAL A 234 25.97 -10.63 -0.48
CA VAL A 234 26.24 -9.52 -1.41
C VAL A 234 26.39 -10.03 -2.83
N ALA A 235 27.10 -11.15 -3.03
CA ALA A 235 27.29 -11.77 -4.34
C ALA A 235 25.97 -12.16 -4.99
N ASN A 236 25.06 -12.81 -4.24
CA ASN A 236 23.74 -13.21 -4.73
C ASN A 236 22.87 -11.99 -5.05
N ALA A 237 22.87 -10.97 -4.17
CA ALA A 237 22.14 -9.73 -4.40
C ALA A 237 22.60 -9.01 -5.67
N MET A 238 23.92 -8.93 -5.91
CA MET A 238 24.48 -8.35 -7.12
C MET A 238 24.12 -9.14 -8.38
N SER A 239 24.23 -10.48 -8.32
CA SER A 239 23.90 -11.34 -9.44
C SER A 239 22.43 -11.20 -9.87
N VAL A 240 21.50 -11.19 -8.90
CA VAL A 240 20.06 -11.07 -9.16
C VAL A 240 19.68 -9.67 -9.65
N THR A 241 20.29 -8.62 -9.09
CA THR A 241 19.96 -7.25 -9.44
C THR A 241 20.69 -6.73 -10.69
N GLY A 242 21.69 -7.44 -11.18
CA GLY A 242 22.57 -6.99 -12.26
C GLY A 242 23.42 -5.77 -11.83
N SER A 243 23.56 -5.53 -10.53
CA SER A 243 24.33 -4.39 -10.02
C SER A 243 25.83 -4.66 -10.17
N LEU A 244 26.55 -3.66 -10.66
CA LEU A 244 28.00 -3.71 -10.75
C LEU A 244 28.64 -3.32 -9.41
N THR A 245 29.76 -3.94 -9.08
CA THR A 245 30.57 -3.50 -7.93
C THR A 245 31.19 -2.15 -8.21
N GLN A 246 31.41 -1.36 -7.16
CA GLN A 246 32.09 -0.06 -7.30
C GLN A 246 33.51 -0.22 -7.87
N GLU A 247 34.17 -1.34 -7.55
CA GLU A 247 35.49 -1.70 -8.10
C GLU A 247 35.44 -1.95 -9.61
N LEU A 248 34.39 -2.64 -10.09
CA LEU A 248 34.19 -2.88 -11.51
C LEU A 248 33.87 -1.59 -12.25
N LEU A 249 33.06 -0.70 -11.68
CA LEU A 249 32.80 0.62 -12.24
C LEU A 249 34.07 1.46 -12.33
N LEU A 250 34.92 1.48 -11.29
CA LEU A 250 36.20 2.16 -11.28
C LEU A 250 37.14 1.58 -12.34
N SER A 251 37.19 0.24 -12.47
CA SER A 251 38.01 -0.39 -13.51
C SER A 251 37.56 -0.06 -14.94
N TYR A 252 36.28 0.15 -15.16
CA TYR A 252 35.75 0.65 -16.44
C TYR A 252 36.19 2.12 -16.69
N PHE A 253 36.12 2.98 -15.67
CA PHE A 253 36.59 4.35 -15.79
C PHE A 253 38.10 4.42 -16.10
N ASP A 254 38.89 3.61 -15.40
CA ASP A 254 40.37 3.54 -15.64
C ASP A 254 40.72 2.97 -17.02
N ALA A 255 39.85 2.16 -17.62
CA ALA A 255 40.04 1.60 -18.97
C ALA A 255 39.59 2.55 -20.09
N ILE A 256 38.88 3.64 -19.79
CA ILE A 256 38.39 4.63 -20.77
C ILE A 256 39.32 5.89 -20.79
N VAL A 257 40.11 6.11 -19.76
CA VAL A 257 41.10 7.20 -19.65
C VAL A 257 42.46 6.72 -20.13
#